data_a2408445bd77d7c0bc1e4b38a04581d5
#
_entry.id   a2408445bd77d7c0bc1e4b38a04581d5
#
_cell.length_a   1.000
_cell.length_b   1.000
_cell.length_c   1.000
_cell.angle_alpha   90.00
_cell.angle_beta   90.00
_cell.angle_gamma   90.00
#
_symmetry.space_group_name_H-M   'P 1'
#
loop_
_entity.id
_entity.type
_entity.pdbx_description
1 polymer ?
#
loop_
_entity_poly.entity_id
_entity_poly.type
_entity_poly.pdbx_seq_one_letter_code
_entity_poly.pdbx_strand_id
1 'polypeptide(L)'
;MQITSSSNSKEIAPMALAIHQLVNKLPITMRCKNSNGVRIEEGEIVDYNYTGPILEKVLKNGKLIHETPETGVYEGIPVVVVPIIEENEVIGAVGIVDLTRGIFSDLMQIARRPDLIKSETPKGEFY
;
A
#
# COMPACT_ATOMS: atom_id res chain seq x y z
N MET A 1 -8.21 -14.80 -12.00
CA MET A 1 -6.87 -14.36 -11.56
C MET A 1 -6.45 -15.18 -10.36
N GLN A 2 -5.26 -15.74 -10.41
CA GLN A 2 -4.72 -16.47 -9.28
C GLN A 2 -3.35 -15.90 -8.94
N ILE A 3 -3.14 -15.57 -7.67
CA ILE A 3 -1.87 -15.03 -7.19
C ILE A 3 -1.21 -16.07 -6.31
N THR A 4 0.04 -16.40 -6.62
CA THR A 4 0.84 -17.36 -5.86
C THR A 4 2.18 -16.73 -5.51
N SER A 5 2.99 -17.43 -4.72
CA SER A 5 4.34 -16.97 -4.41
C SER A 5 5.23 -16.79 -5.64
N SER A 6 4.87 -17.41 -6.75
CA SER A 6 5.64 -17.34 -8.00
C SER A 6 5.01 -16.44 -9.06
N SER A 7 3.95 -15.73 -8.76
CA SER A 7 3.33 -14.81 -9.72
C SER A 7 4.29 -13.69 -10.07
N ASN A 8 4.37 -13.38 -11.35
CA ASN A 8 5.26 -12.32 -11.85
C ASN A 8 4.54 -10.97 -11.90
N SER A 9 5.28 -9.93 -12.27
CA SER A 9 4.77 -8.57 -12.29
C SER A 9 3.56 -8.41 -13.21
N LYS A 10 3.54 -9.06 -14.37
CA LYS A 10 2.41 -8.95 -15.28
C LYS A 10 1.17 -9.63 -14.74
N GLU A 11 1.35 -10.72 -14.02
CA GLU A 11 0.23 -11.46 -13.44
C GLU A 11 -0.45 -10.69 -12.29
N ILE A 12 0.33 -9.94 -11.51
CA ILE A 12 -0.22 -9.18 -10.38
C ILE A 12 -0.64 -7.76 -10.77
N ALA A 13 -0.23 -7.28 -11.93
CA ALA A 13 -0.50 -5.91 -12.36
C ALA A 13 -1.98 -5.51 -12.28
N PRO A 14 -2.94 -6.33 -12.71
CA PRO A 14 -4.35 -5.92 -12.62
C PRO A 14 -4.82 -5.68 -11.18
N MET A 15 -4.38 -6.51 -10.23
CA MET A 15 -4.72 -6.32 -8.83
C MET A 15 -4.05 -5.08 -8.27
N ALA A 16 -2.78 -4.88 -8.58
CA ALA A 16 -2.03 -3.72 -8.11
C ALA A 16 -2.64 -2.41 -8.65
N LEU A 17 -3.06 -2.39 -9.91
CA LEU A 17 -3.73 -1.22 -10.49
C LEU A 17 -5.06 -0.95 -9.79
N ALA A 18 -5.83 -1.98 -9.47
CA ALA A 18 -7.08 -1.82 -8.75
C ALA A 18 -6.85 -1.21 -7.37
N ILE A 19 -5.86 -1.71 -6.65
CA ILE A 19 -5.51 -1.16 -5.33
C ILE A 19 -5.07 0.29 -5.45
N HIS A 20 -4.26 0.61 -6.47
CA HIS A 20 -3.80 1.96 -6.73
C HIS A 20 -4.97 2.93 -6.90
N GLN A 21 -6.00 2.55 -7.67
CA GLN A 21 -7.20 3.34 -7.81
C GLN A 21 -7.96 3.47 -6.49
N LEU A 22 -8.03 2.39 -5.74
CA LEU A 22 -8.74 2.35 -4.47
C LEU A 22 -8.15 3.32 -3.45
N VAL A 23 -6.84 3.51 -3.45
CA VAL A 23 -6.15 4.41 -2.53
C VAL A 23 -5.86 5.77 -3.15
N ASN A 24 -6.74 6.23 -4.03
CA ASN A 24 -6.66 7.55 -4.66
C ASN A 24 -5.38 7.80 -5.42
N LYS A 25 -4.89 6.79 -6.10
CA LYS A 25 -3.67 6.85 -6.92
C LYS A 25 -2.40 7.21 -6.13
N LEU A 26 -2.38 6.92 -4.85
CA LEU A 26 -1.13 6.97 -4.11
C LEU A 26 -0.14 5.97 -4.72
N PRO A 27 1.15 6.30 -4.74
CA PRO A 27 2.16 5.35 -5.21
C PRO A 27 2.04 4.01 -4.49
N ILE A 28 2.04 2.94 -5.25
CA ILE A 28 1.88 1.59 -4.73
C ILE A 28 2.93 0.68 -5.33
N THR A 29 3.39 -0.26 -4.54
CA THR A 29 4.30 -1.30 -4.96
C THR A 29 3.73 -2.64 -4.54
N MET A 30 3.99 -3.67 -5.33
CA MET A 30 3.52 -5.01 -5.03
C MET A 30 4.45 -6.02 -5.67
N ARG A 31 4.78 -7.08 -4.95
CA ARG A 31 5.51 -8.20 -5.53
C ARG A 31 5.15 -9.49 -4.82
N CYS A 32 5.32 -10.61 -5.52
CA CYS A 32 5.25 -11.91 -4.91
C CYS A 32 6.65 -12.39 -4.50
N LYS A 33 6.69 -13.44 -3.69
CA LYS A 33 7.92 -13.84 -3.00
C LYS A 33 9.07 -14.18 -3.94
N ASN A 34 8.77 -14.86 -5.03
CA ASN A 34 9.80 -15.41 -5.93
C ASN A 34 10.00 -14.59 -7.20
N SER A 35 9.44 -13.41 -7.30
CA SER A 35 9.57 -12.59 -8.50
C SER A 35 9.46 -11.12 -8.13
N ASN A 36 10.27 -10.28 -8.75
CA ASN A 36 10.10 -8.84 -8.63
C ASN A 36 8.74 -8.44 -9.15
N GLY A 37 8.25 -7.31 -8.70
CA GLY A 37 6.88 -6.91 -8.97
C GLY A 37 6.74 -5.60 -9.71
N VAL A 38 5.72 -4.82 -9.32
CA VAL A 38 5.37 -3.57 -10.00
C VAL A 38 5.48 -2.38 -9.08
N ARG A 39 5.76 -1.24 -9.67
CA ARG A 39 5.66 0.07 -9.03
C ARG A 39 4.72 0.91 -9.88
N ILE A 40 3.72 1.51 -9.24
CA ILE A 40 2.65 2.23 -9.92
C ILE A 40 2.56 3.64 -9.36
N GLU A 41 2.54 4.63 -10.24
CA GLU A 41 2.39 6.03 -9.89
C GLU A 41 1.54 6.73 -10.93
N GLU A 42 0.69 7.64 -10.49
CA GLU A 42 -0.15 8.48 -11.36
C GLU A 42 -0.94 7.69 -12.41
N GLY A 43 -1.47 6.56 -12.01
CA GLY A 43 -2.32 5.74 -12.87
C GLY A 43 -1.57 4.82 -13.82
N GLU A 44 -0.24 4.79 -13.76
CA GLU A 44 0.58 4.01 -14.69
C GLU A 44 1.56 3.10 -13.97
N ILE A 45 1.81 1.95 -14.58
CA ILE A 45 2.87 1.06 -14.11
C ILE A 45 4.18 1.62 -14.63
N VAL A 46 5.01 2.12 -13.71
CA VAL A 46 6.28 2.77 -14.09
C VAL A 46 7.47 1.81 -14.00
N ASP A 47 7.29 0.64 -13.41
CA ASP A 47 8.35 -0.36 -13.32
C ASP A 47 7.72 -1.75 -13.20
N TYR A 48 8.11 -2.66 -14.08
CA TYR A 48 7.65 -4.06 -14.07
C TYR A 48 8.67 -5.02 -13.44
N ASN A 49 9.75 -4.50 -12.91
CA ASN A 49 10.80 -5.34 -12.30
C ASN A 49 11.24 -4.72 -10.97
N TYR A 50 10.25 -4.34 -10.16
CA TYR A 50 10.50 -3.58 -8.95
C TYR A 50 10.64 -4.47 -7.72
N THR A 51 11.59 -4.11 -6.86
CA THR A 51 11.62 -4.49 -5.46
C THR A 51 12.19 -3.32 -4.67
N GLY A 52 11.96 -3.32 -3.37
CA GLY A 52 12.47 -2.28 -2.49
C GLY A 52 12.80 -2.84 -1.12
N PRO A 53 13.53 -2.06 -0.31
CA PRO A 53 14.04 -2.58 0.97
C PRO A 53 12.93 -2.97 1.95
N ILE A 54 11.81 -2.24 1.96
CA ILE A 54 10.74 -2.54 2.90
C ILE A 54 9.92 -3.75 2.43
N LEU A 55 9.69 -3.87 1.11
CA LEU A 55 9.08 -5.07 0.56
C LEU A 55 9.88 -6.31 0.94
N GLU A 56 11.21 -6.24 0.81
CA GLU A 56 12.09 -7.35 1.16
C GLU A 56 11.99 -7.72 2.64
N LYS A 57 11.94 -6.73 3.51
CA LYS A 57 11.77 -6.96 4.95
C LYS A 57 10.45 -7.66 5.26
N VAL A 58 9.36 -7.23 4.65
CA VAL A 58 8.04 -7.81 4.87
C VAL A 58 7.97 -9.24 4.36
N LEU A 59 8.56 -9.51 3.18
CA LEU A 59 8.62 -10.86 2.65
C LEU A 59 9.37 -11.80 3.59
N LYS A 60 10.42 -11.30 4.24
CA LYS A 60 11.24 -12.10 5.15
C LYS A 60 10.58 -12.29 6.51
N ASN A 61 10.00 -11.23 7.05
CA ASN A 61 9.50 -11.23 8.44
C ASN A 61 8.02 -11.60 8.55
N GLY A 62 7.25 -11.46 7.49
CA GLY A 62 5.83 -11.79 7.49
C GLY A 62 4.96 -10.86 8.33
N LYS A 63 5.43 -9.66 8.61
CA LYS A 63 4.71 -8.71 9.45
C LYS A 63 4.57 -7.37 8.74
N LEU A 64 3.48 -6.67 9.01
CA LEU A 64 3.30 -5.30 8.56
C LEU A 64 4.45 -4.44 9.06
N ILE A 65 5.01 -3.63 8.17
CA ILE A 65 6.05 -2.66 8.50
C ILE A 65 5.60 -1.27 8.10
N HIS A 66 5.76 -0.33 9.02
CA HIS A 66 5.48 1.08 8.81
C HIS A 66 6.80 1.81 9.07
N GLU A 67 7.49 2.22 8.01
CA GLU A 67 8.85 2.68 8.10
C GLU A 67 9.16 3.72 7.02
N THR A 68 10.19 4.52 7.27
CA THR A 68 10.74 5.43 6.26
C THR A 68 12.01 4.78 5.73
N PRO A 69 12.03 4.35 4.45
CA PRO A 69 13.22 3.69 3.91
C PRO A 69 14.42 4.63 3.84
N GLU A 70 15.60 4.07 4.06
CA GLU A 70 16.85 4.81 4.00
C GLU A 70 17.50 4.76 2.63
N THR A 71 17.00 3.89 1.75
CA THR A 71 17.51 3.70 0.38
C THR A 71 16.37 3.44 -0.57
N GLY A 72 16.67 3.50 -1.88
CA GLY A 72 15.72 3.14 -2.91
C GLY A 72 14.88 4.31 -3.39
N VAL A 73 13.88 4.00 -4.21
CA VAL A 73 13.03 5.01 -4.86
C VAL A 73 12.27 5.86 -3.86
N TYR A 74 11.87 5.27 -2.74
CA TYR A 74 11.09 5.98 -1.72
C TYR A 74 11.92 6.39 -0.51
N GLU A 75 13.22 6.58 -0.70
CA GLU A 75 14.09 7.07 0.37
C GLU A 75 13.52 8.33 0.99
N GLY A 76 13.43 8.36 2.30
CA GLY A 76 12.94 9.53 3.04
C GLY A 76 11.43 9.70 3.06
N ILE A 77 10.68 8.81 2.44
CA ILE A 77 9.22 8.89 2.36
C ILE A 77 8.60 7.78 3.19
N PRO A 78 7.75 8.10 4.18
CA PRO A 78 7.09 7.05 4.97
C PRO A 78 6.26 6.12 4.08
N VAL A 79 6.40 4.83 4.30
CA VAL A 79 5.63 3.81 3.59
C VAL A 79 5.04 2.82 4.58
N VAL A 80 3.94 2.20 4.20
CA VAL A 80 3.39 1.06 4.93
C VAL A 80 3.32 -0.10 3.96
N VAL A 81 3.83 -1.25 4.39
CA VAL A 81 3.89 -2.45 3.57
C VAL A 81 3.31 -3.60 4.38
N VAL A 82 2.42 -4.35 3.76
CA VAL A 82 1.75 -5.48 4.40
C VAL A 82 2.08 -6.77 3.67
N PRO A 83 2.18 -7.89 4.39
CA PRO A 83 2.37 -9.18 3.74
C PRO A 83 1.06 -9.67 3.14
N ILE A 84 1.16 -10.39 2.04
CA ILE A 84 0.05 -11.15 1.49
C ILE A 84 0.25 -12.58 1.98
N ILE A 85 -0.70 -13.05 2.78
CA ILE A 85 -0.58 -14.35 3.47
C ILE A 85 -1.68 -15.29 2.98
N GLU A 86 -1.28 -16.49 2.60
CA GLU A 86 -2.20 -17.55 2.21
C GLU A 86 -1.78 -18.83 2.93
N GLU A 87 -2.72 -19.45 3.64
CA GLU A 87 -2.45 -20.68 4.39
C GLU A 87 -1.25 -20.57 5.33
N ASN A 88 -1.16 -19.45 6.05
CA ASN A 88 -0.08 -19.13 6.99
C ASN A 88 1.28 -18.93 6.35
N GLU A 89 1.34 -18.79 5.03
CA GLU A 89 2.59 -18.52 4.32
C GLU A 89 2.56 -17.15 3.68
N VAL A 90 3.69 -16.46 3.72
CA VAL A 90 3.86 -15.18 3.03
C VAL A 90 4.09 -15.48 1.55
N ILE A 91 3.17 -15.06 0.71
CA ILE A 91 3.29 -15.25 -0.74
C ILE A 91 3.69 -13.97 -1.47
N GLY A 92 3.56 -12.84 -0.81
CA GLY A 92 3.90 -11.56 -1.42
C GLY A 92 3.81 -10.42 -0.42
N ALA A 93 3.94 -9.21 -0.93
CA ALA A 93 3.80 -8.00 -0.14
C ALA A 93 3.27 -6.87 -1.01
N VAL A 94 2.51 -5.97 -0.41
CA VAL A 94 1.98 -4.79 -1.08
C VAL A 94 2.20 -3.58 -0.17
N GLY A 95 2.66 -2.48 -0.76
CA GLY A 95 2.95 -1.27 0.00
C GLY A 95 2.41 -0.02 -0.66
N ILE A 96 2.17 0.98 0.17
CA ILE A 96 1.78 2.32 -0.29
C ILE A 96 2.66 3.34 0.40
N VAL A 97 2.79 4.51 -0.24
CA VAL A 97 3.33 5.69 0.41
C VAL A 97 2.32 6.11 1.47
N ASP A 98 2.80 6.29 2.69
CA ASP A 98 1.92 6.60 3.81
C ASP A 98 1.76 8.11 3.99
N LEU A 99 0.85 8.68 3.23
CA LEU A 99 0.41 10.05 3.40
C LEU A 99 -0.77 10.16 4.36
N THR A 100 -1.29 9.03 4.80
CA THR A 100 -2.48 8.99 5.66
C THR A 100 -2.24 9.54 7.04
N ARG A 101 -0.98 9.60 7.48
CA ARG A 101 -0.64 10.08 8.80
C ARG A 101 -1.12 11.52 9.03
N GLY A 102 -0.89 12.40 8.04
CA GLY A 102 -1.39 13.76 8.10
C GLY A 102 -2.90 13.83 8.01
N ILE A 103 -3.49 13.08 7.10
CA ILE A 103 -4.94 12.99 6.93
C ILE A 103 -5.60 12.47 8.20
N PHE A 104 -5.02 11.45 8.81
CA PHE A 104 -5.54 10.89 10.05
C PHE A 104 -5.52 11.92 11.18
N SER A 105 -4.44 12.70 11.29
CA SER A 105 -4.36 13.77 12.30
C SER A 105 -5.45 14.82 12.08
N ASP A 106 -5.71 15.20 10.84
CA ASP A 106 -6.75 16.16 10.51
C ASP A 106 -8.14 15.61 10.87
N LEU A 107 -8.40 14.35 10.57
CA LEU A 107 -9.65 13.70 10.94
C LEU A 107 -9.83 13.64 12.45
N MET A 108 -8.78 13.37 13.19
CA MET A 108 -8.84 13.34 14.65
C MET A 108 -9.15 14.72 15.23
N GLN A 109 -8.59 15.77 14.63
CA GLN A 109 -8.90 17.14 15.06
C GLN A 109 -10.35 17.49 14.78
N ILE A 110 -10.87 17.12 13.64
CA ILE A 110 -12.27 17.32 13.29
C ILE A 110 -13.16 16.57 14.27
N ALA A 111 -12.81 15.35 14.62
CA ALA A 111 -13.58 14.55 15.57
C ALA A 111 -13.63 15.15 16.97
N ARG A 112 -12.68 16.00 17.31
CA ARG A 112 -12.67 16.71 18.60
C ARG A 112 -13.48 18.00 18.59
N ARG A 113 -14.10 18.35 17.47
CA ARG A 113 -14.93 19.54 17.32
C ARG A 113 -16.36 19.12 17.01
N PRO A 114 -17.19 18.92 18.06
CA PRO A 114 -18.55 18.40 17.87
C PRO A 114 -19.41 19.22 16.92
N ASP A 115 -19.22 20.52 16.91
CA ASP A 115 -19.96 21.43 16.01
C ASP A 115 -19.67 21.14 14.53
N LEU A 116 -18.44 20.87 14.18
CA LEU A 116 -18.07 20.54 12.80
C LEU A 116 -18.67 19.20 12.37
N ILE A 117 -18.64 18.22 13.28
CA ILE A 117 -19.18 16.90 12.99
C ILE A 117 -20.68 16.98 12.74
N LYS A 118 -21.40 17.75 13.55
CA LYS A 118 -22.85 17.88 13.42
C LYS A 118 -23.28 18.51 12.11
N SER A 119 -22.48 19.40 11.55
CA SER A 119 -22.83 20.09 10.33
C SER A 119 -22.41 19.36 9.07
N GLU A 120 -21.40 18.49 9.14
CA GLU A 120 -20.75 17.95 7.96
C GLU A 120 -21.02 16.48 7.68
N THR A 121 -21.63 15.78 8.63
CA THR A 121 -21.83 14.35 8.44
C THR A 121 -23.27 13.95 8.68
N PRO A 122 -24.14 14.18 7.68
CA PRO A 122 -25.46 13.57 7.70
C PRO A 122 -25.31 12.07 7.78
N LYS A 123 -26.19 11.45 8.55
CA LYS A 123 -26.17 9.99 8.69
C LYS A 123 -26.37 9.33 7.34
N GLY A 124 -25.53 8.34 7.05
CA GLY A 124 -25.65 7.55 5.86
C GLY A 124 -24.75 7.95 4.71
N GLU A 125 -23.97 9.00 4.84
CA GLU A 125 -22.99 9.37 3.80
C GLU A 125 -21.70 8.60 3.88
N PHE A 126 -21.41 8.04 5.03
CA PHE A 126 -20.28 7.12 5.12
C PHE A 126 -20.76 5.72 4.86
N TYR A 127 -20.06 5.03 3.94
CA TYR A 127 -20.38 3.69 3.69
C TYR A 127 -19.31 2.81 4.12
#